data_4bbe114019deabcc40ea0e077606c0a8
#
_entry.id   4bbe114019deabcc40ea0e077606c0a8
#
_cell.length_a   1.000
_cell.length_b   1.000
_cell.length_c   1.000
_cell.angle_alpha   90.00
_cell.angle_beta   90.00
_cell.angle_gamma   90.00
#
_symmetry.space_group_name_H-M   'P 1'
#
loop_
_entity.id
_entity.type
_entity.pdbx_description
1 polymer ?
#
loop_
_entity_poly.entity_id
_entity_poly.type
_entity_poly.pdbx_seq_one_letter_code
_entity_poly.pdbx_strand_id
1 'polypeptide(L)'
;VTITRAATAADRDAVIAIWEICALTRPWNDPAADFQRALDHDASTIFVAERSAEIIGTAMTGFDGHRGWIYYLGVAPNRQGQGIARRLLDAACEWLRLRGCPKVELMLRDGNPASGLYEHLGWEPQDVRVFARWLT
;
A
#
# COMPACT_ATOMS: atom_id res chain seq x y z
N VAL A 1 -14.82 -7.28 13.99
CA VAL A 1 -13.38 -7.47 14.12
C VAL A 1 -12.71 -7.29 12.76
N THR A 2 -11.68 -6.46 12.71
CA THR A 2 -10.90 -6.25 11.50
C THR A 2 -9.70 -7.20 11.50
N ILE A 3 -9.53 -7.91 10.40
CA ILE A 3 -8.40 -8.82 10.18
C ILE A 3 -7.51 -8.21 9.13
N THR A 4 -6.20 -8.17 9.40
CA THR A 4 -5.19 -7.77 8.42
C THR A 4 -4.44 -9.02 7.98
N ARG A 5 -4.43 -9.29 6.69
CA ARG A 5 -3.81 -10.47 6.10
C ARG A 5 -3.23 -10.19 4.73
N ALA A 6 -2.37 -11.08 4.25
CA ALA A 6 -1.89 -11.02 2.89
C ALA A 6 -3.03 -11.33 1.91
N ALA A 7 -3.04 -10.63 0.78
CA ALA A 7 -3.99 -10.88 -0.29
C ALA A 7 -3.66 -12.19 -1.02
N THR A 8 -4.69 -12.81 -1.55
CA THR A 8 -4.56 -13.95 -2.46
C THR A 8 -5.11 -13.57 -3.84
N ALA A 9 -4.91 -14.41 -4.84
CA ALA A 9 -5.42 -14.17 -6.19
C ALA A 9 -6.94 -13.94 -6.21
N ALA A 10 -7.68 -14.56 -5.29
CA ALA A 10 -9.13 -14.39 -5.17
C ALA A 10 -9.55 -12.98 -4.74
N ASP A 11 -8.64 -12.20 -4.17
CA ASP A 11 -8.92 -10.85 -3.68
C ASP A 11 -8.76 -9.77 -4.76
N ARG A 12 -8.30 -10.13 -5.97
CA ARG A 12 -7.93 -9.17 -7.02
C ARG A 12 -9.01 -8.12 -7.27
N ASP A 13 -10.22 -8.54 -7.56
CA ASP A 13 -11.28 -7.61 -7.95
C ASP A 13 -11.67 -6.69 -6.81
N ALA A 14 -11.73 -7.20 -5.58
CA ALA A 14 -12.03 -6.41 -4.40
C ALA A 14 -10.92 -5.39 -4.09
N VAL A 15 -9.65 -5.78 -4.24
CA VAL A 15 -8.51 -4.88 -4.05
C VAL A 15 -8.52 -3.77 -5.09
N ILE A 16 -8.72 -4.10 -6.36
CA ILE A 16 -8.78 -3.09 -7.43
C ILE A 16 -9.94 -2.14 -7.20
N ALA A 17 -11.08 -2.62 -6.70
CA ALA A 17 -12.22 -1.76 -6.38
C ALA A 17 -11.85 -0.72 -5.31
N ILE A 18 -11.08 -1.11 -4.29
CA ILE A 18 -10.56 -0.15 -3.29
C ILE A 18 -9.61 0.86 -3.95
N TRP A 19 -8.71 0.41 -4.81
CA TRP A 19 -7.80 1.33 -5.50
C TRP A 19 -8.56 2.37 -6.33
N GLU A 20 -9.62 1.94 -7.03
CA GLU A 20 -10.44 2.83 -7.85
C GLU A 20 -11.23 3.83 -7.00
N ILE A 21 -11.92 3.35 -5.95
CA ILE A 21 -12.74 4.24 -5.11
C ILE A 21 -11.89 5.23 -4.31
N CYS A 22 -10.64 4.88 -4.00
CA CYS A 22 -9.69 5.76 -3.34
C CYS A 22 -8.90 6.65 -4.31
N ALA A 23 -9.22 6.61 -5.60
CA ALA A 23 -8.55 7.39 -6.65
C ALA A 23 -7.03 7.14 -6.71
N LEU A 24 -6.62 5.89 -6.49
CA LEU A 24 -5.22 5.48 -6.53
C LEU A 24 -4.77 4.99 -7.90
N THR A 25 -5.71 4.76 -8.81
CA THR A 25 -5.39 4.33 -10.17
C THR A 25 -5.01 5.52 -11.05
N ARG A 26 -4.20 5.25 -12.08
CA ARG A 26 -3.77 6.25 -13.06
C ARG A 26 -3.88 5.65 -14.46
N PRO A 27 -4.16 6.48 -15.49
CA PRO A 27 -4.35 5.99 -16.86
C PRO A 27 -3.16 5.23 -17.43
N TRP A 28 -1.95 5.51 -16.95
CA TRP A 28 -0.71 4.87 -17.41
C TRP A 28 -0.36 3.59 -16.67
N ASN A 29 -1.16 3.17 -15.69
CA ASN A 29 -0.98 1.92 -14.95
C ASN A 29 -2.09 0.95 -15.29
N ASP A 30 -1.75 -0.35 -15.27
CA ASP A 30 -2.70 -1.45 -15.37
C ASP A 30 -2.87 -2.08 -13.99
N PRO A 31 -3.98 -1.83 -13.29
CA PRO A 31 -4.18 -2.35 -11.94
C PRO A 31 -4.11 -3.87 -11.83
N ALA A 32 -4.67 -4.59 -12.79
CA ALA A 32 -4.63 -6.05 -12.77
C ALA A 32 -3.20 -6.58 -12.92
N ALA A 33 -2.41 -5.97 -13.78
CA ALA A 33 -1.00 -6.33 -13.96
C ALA A 33 -0.18 -5.96 -12.71
N ASP A 34 -0.42 -4.79 -12.12
CA ASP A 34 0.25 -4.37 -10.89
C ASP A 34 -0.04 -5.34 -9.74
N PHE A 35 -1.31 -5.74 -9.59
CA PHE A 35 -1.72 -6.71 -8.58
C PHE A 35 -0.99 -8.04 -8.77
N GLN A 36 -1.00 -8.57 -9.99
CA GLN A 36 -0.42 -9.88 -10.28
C GLN A 36 1.09 -9.88 -10.07
N ARG A 37 1.78 -8.83 -10.54
CA ARG A 37 3.23 -8.72 -10.33
C ARG A 37 3.59 -8.70 -8.84
N ALA A 38 2.84 -7.97 -8.03
CA ALA A 38 3.11 -7.91 -6.59
C ALA A 38 2.95 -9.27 -5.91
N LEU A 39 1.97 -10.07 -6.34
CA LEU A 39 1.77 -11.42 -5.79
C LEU A 39 2.81 -12.43 -6.29
N ASP A 40 3.29 -12.26 -7.51
CA ASP A 40 4.19 -13.23 -8.14
C ASP A 40 5.65 -13.13 -7.69
N HIS A 41 6.04 -12.01 -7.08
CA HIS A 41 7.42 -11.79 -6.65
C HIS A 41 7.59 -12.01 -5.15
N ASP A 42 8.65 -12.72 -4.76
CA ASP A 42 8.98 -12.96 -3.36
C ASP A 42 9.35 -11.67 -2.61
N ALA A 43 9.75 -10.63 -3.36
CA ALA A 43 10.17 -9.36 -2.81
C ALA A 43 9.03 -8.39 -2.56
N SER A 44 7.79 -8.78 -2.84
CA SER A 44 6.62 -7.91 -2.68
C SER A 44 5.40 -8.69 -2.21
N THR A 45 4.43 -7.96 -1.67
CA THR A 45 3.14 -8.51 -1.26
C THR A 45 2.08 -7.41 -1.20
N ILE A 46 0.83 -7.81 -1.06
CA ILE A 46 -0.28 -6.90 -0.81
C ILE A 46 -0.97 -7.34 0.48
N PHE A 47 -1.18 -6.41 1.39
CA PHE A 47 -2.01 -6.63 2.57
C PHE A 47 -3.40 -6.08 2.35
N VAL A 48 -4.37 -6.77 2.90
CA VAL A 48 -5.76 -6.33 2.93
C VAL A 48 -6.27 -6.28 4.36
N ALA A 49 -7.14 -5.33 4.62
CA ALA A 49 -7.93 -5.28 5.85
C ALA A 49 -9.32 -5.80 5.52
N GLU A 50 -9.79 -6.77 6.28
CA GLU A 50 -11.05 -7.46 6.05
C GLU A 50 -11.93 -7.38 7.29
N ARG A 51 -13.20 -7.05 7.09
CA ARG A 51 -14.21 -7.04 8.15
C ARG A 51 -15.47 -7.68 7.61
N SER A 52 -15.99 -8.71 8.32
CA SER A 52 -17.19 -9.43 7.91
C SER A 52 -17.11 -9.92 6.46
N ALA A 53 -15.97 -10.50 6.08
CA ALA A 53 -15.68 -11.02 4.75
C ALA A 53 -15.61 -9.94 3.64
N GLU A 54 -15.61 -8.66 4.01
CA GLU A 54 -15.49 -7.54 3.08
C GLU A 54 -14.10 -6.92 3.19
N ILE A 55 -13.43 -6.72 2.05
CA ILE A 55 -12.16 -6.00 2.00
C ILE A 55 -12.44 -4.51 2.05
N ILE A 56 -11.88 -3.84 3.06
CA ILE A 56 -12.13 -2.43 3.36
C ILE A 56 -10.88 -1.57 3.24
N GLY A 57 -9.73 -2.17 3.03
CA GLY A 57 -8.48 -1.42 2.84
C GLY A 57 -7.37 -2.30 2.27
N THR A 58 -6.36 -1.66 1.71
CA THR A 58 -5.22 -2.33 1.06
C THR A 58 -3.93 -1.57 1.30
N ALA A 59 -2.81 -2.28 1.21
CA ALA A 59 -1.47 -1.69 1.10
C ALA A 59 -0.56 -2.66 0.35
N MET A 60 0.17 -2.17 -0.64
CA MET A 60 1.21 -2.93 -1.32
C MET A 60 2.56 -2.57 -0.71
N THR A 61 3.45 -3.56 -0.53
CA THR A 61 4.80 -3.30 -0.05
C THR A 61 5.80 -4.17 -0.78
N GLY A 62 7.04 -3.69 -0.85
CA GLY A 62 8.14 -4.43 -1.43
C GLY A 62 9.47 -4.01 -0.85
N PHE A 63 10.45 -4.91 -0.93
CA PHE A 63 11.81 -4.70 -0.48
C PHE A 63 12.76 -4.94 -1.65
N ASP A 64 13.53 -3.92 -2.02
CA ASP A 64 14.46 -4.00 -3.14
C ASP A 64 15.89 -4.42 -2.74
N GLY A 65 16.09 -4.79 -1.48
CA GLY A 65 17.39 -5.12 -0.92
C GLY A 65 18.08 -3.94 -0.27
N HIS A 66 17.56 -2.73 -0.45
CA HIS A 66 18.11 -1.50 0.13
C HIS A 66 17.08 -0.76 0.97
N ARG A 67 15.88 -0.57 0.42
CA ARG A 67 14.76 0.14 1.07
C ARG A 67 13.47 -0.63 0.87
N GLY A 68 12.56 -0.48 1.79
CA GLY A 68 11.18 -0.90 1.63
C GLY A 68 10.34 0.22 1.05
N TRP A 69 9.28 -0.14 0.31
CA TRP A 69 8.38 0.81 -0.31
C TRP A 69 6.94 0.42 -0.04
N ILE A 70 6.09 1.41 0.13
CA ILE A 70 4.65 1.21 0.27
C ILE A 70 3.94 1.93 -0.86
N TYR A 71 3.01 1.22 -1.50
CA TYR A 71 2.18 1.72 -2.59
C TYR A 71 0.73 1.34 -2.34
N TYR A 72 -0.17 2.01 -3.02
CA TYR A 72 -1.58 1.64 -3.02
C TYR A 72 -2.18 1.50 -1.62
N LEU A 73 -1.81 2.39 -0.71
CA LEU A 73 -2.47 2.45 0.59
C LEU A 73 -3.80 3.16 0.43
N GLY A 74 -4.88 2.46 0.71
CA GLY A 74 -6.22 3.01 0.63
C GLY A 74 -7.17 2.34 1.60
N VAL A 75 -8.09 3.11 2.14
CA VAL A 75 -9.16 2.65 3.00
C VAL A 75 -10.48 3.12 2.41
N ALA A 76 -11.47 2.22 2.32
CA ALA A 76 -12.79 2.57 1.79
C ALA A 76 -13.32 3.84 2.47
N PRO A 77 -13.90 4.80 1.71
CA PRO A 77 -14.31 6.09 2.27
C PRO A 77 -15.22 5.99 3.49
N ASN A 78 -16.12 5.01 3.53
CA ASN A 78 -17.03 4.80 4.66
C ASN A 78 -16.38 4.08 5.85
N ARG A 79 -15.10 3.76 5.77
CA ARG A 79 -14.36 3.06 6.83
C ARG A 79 -13.18 3.87 7.36
N GLN A 80 -12.99 5.09 6.90
CA GLN A 80 -11.92 5.95 7.35
C GLN A 80 -12.13 6.42 8.79
N GLY A 81 -11.05 6.80 9.46
CA GLY A 81 -11.11 7.24 10.86
C GLY A 81 -11.22 6.11 11.88
N GLN A 82 -10.98 4.87 11.48
CA GLN A 82 -11.09 3.69 12.35
C GLN A 82 -9.75 2.99 12.61
N GLY A 83 -8.64 3.62 12.24
CA GLY A 83 -7.30 3.07 12.45
C GLY A 83 -6.88 1.98 11.45
N ILE A 84 -7.61 1.81 10.36
CA ILE A 84 -7.34 0.75 9.38
C ILE A 84 -6.06 1.02 8.61
N ALA A 85 -5.81 2.27 8.20
CA ALA A 85 -4.56 2.64 7.52
C ALA A 85 -3.35 2.31 8.39
N ARG A 86 -3.41 2.62 9.68
CA ARG A 86 -2.33 2.30 10.62
C ARG A 86 -2.09 0.81 10.72
N ARG A 87 -3.14 0.00 10.78
CA ARG A 87 -3.01 -1.47 10.80
C ARG A 87 -2.31 -2.00 9.56
N LEU A 88 -2.66 -1.45 8.40
CA LEU A 88 -2.04 -1.84 7.11
C LEU A 88 -0.57 -1.44 7.07
N LEU A 89 -0.24 -0.23 7.50
CA LEU A 89 1.14 0.24 7.59
C LEU A 89 1.96 -0.61 8.57
N ASP A 90 1.39 -0.94 9.72
CA ASP A 90 2.06 -1.78 10.71
C ASP A 90 2.34 -3.18 10.16
N ALA A 91 1.39 -3.76 9.44
CA ALA A 91 1.58 -5.08 8.80
C ALA A 91 2.69 -5.02 7.75
N ALA A 92 2.69 -4.00 6.91
CA ALA A 92 3.73 -3.80 5.90
C ALA A 92 5.11 -3.62 6.53
N CYS A 93 5.21 -2.79 7.57
CA CYS A 93 6.47 -2.56 8.28
C CYS A 93 6.98 -3.84 8.94
N GLU A 94 6.12 -4.64 9.53
CA GLU A 94 6.52 -5.91 10.14
C GLU A 94 7.01 -6.90 9.09
N TRP A 95 6.31 -7.00 7.95
CA TRP A 95 6.74 -7.83 6.83
C TRP A 95 8.15 -7.44 6.36
N LEU A 96 8.42 -6.12 6.29
CA LEU A 96 9.73 -5.60 5.91
C LEU A 96 10.80 -5.90 6.96
N ARG A 97 10.49 -5.71 8.26
CA ARG A 97 11.44 -6.01 9.35
C ARG A 97 11.88 -7.46 9.34
N LEU A 98 10.95 -8.37 9.10
CA LEU A 98 11.24 -9.81 9.05
C LEU A 98 12.19 -10.17 7.90
N ARG A 99 12.33 -9.31 6.90
CA ARG A 99 13.24 -9.47 5.76
C ARG A 99 14.53 -8.70 5.93
N GLY A 100 14.74 -8.06 7.09
CA GLY A 100 15.94 -7.29 7.35
C GLY A 100 15.96 -5.91 6.70
N CYS A 101 14.82 -5.40 6.29
CA CYS A 101 14.71 -4.08 5.69
C CYS A 101 14.95 -2.98 6.75
N PRO A 102 15.94 -2.09 6.53
CA PRO A 102 16.29 -1.09 7.56
C PRO A 102 15.43 0.16 7.54
N LYS A 103 14.78 0.46 6.42
CA LYS A 103 14.02 1.73 6.28
C LYS A 103 12.95 1.55 5.22
N VAL A 104 11.75 2.04 5.51
CA VAL A 104 10.63 2.04 4.58
C VAL A 104 10.33 3.46 4.13
N GLU A 105 9.99 3.60 2.86
CA GLU A 105 9.66 4.88 2.22
C GLU A 105 8.36 4.76 1.46
N LEU A 106 7.71 5.89 1.23
CA LEU A 106 6.56 5.98 0.35
C LEU A 106 6.60 7.32 -0.38
N MET A 107 5.89 7.40 -1.49
CA MET A 107 5.80 8.62 -2.29
C MET A 107 4.39 9.19 -2.19
N LEU A 108 4.30 10.47 -1.92
CA LEU A 108 3.04 11.23 -1.94
C LEU A 108 3.10 12.27 -3.04
N ARG A 109 2.01 12.40 -3.78
CA ARG A 109 1.87 13.52 -4.72
C ARG A 109 1.68 14.81 -3.94
N ASP A 110 2.21 15.89 -4.48
CA ASP A 110 2.00 17.22 -3.91
C ASP A 110 0.50 17.49 -3.80
N GLY A 111 0.09 18.06 -2.66
CA GLY A 111 -1.31 18.36 -2.40
C GLY A 111 -2.15 17.18 -1.94
N ASN A 112 -1.55 16.00 -1.76
CA ASN A 112 -2.28 14.87 -1.21
C ASN A 112 -2.61 15.14 0.27
N PRO A 113 -3.90 15.11 0.67
CA PRO A 113 -4.29 15.40 2.05
C PRO A 113 -3.80 14.36 3.06
N ALA A 114 -3.34 13.19 2.61
CA ALA A 114 -2.83 12.14 3.49
C ALA A 114 -1.48 12.48 4.14
N SER A 115 -0.79 13.55 3.72
CA SER A 115 0.49 13.94 4.31
C SER A 115 0.40 14.12 5.84
N GLY A 116 -0.69 14.70 6.33
CA GLY A 116 -0.91 14.87 7.75
C GLY A 116 -1.03 13.56 8.52
N LEU A 117 -1.62 12.54 7.92
CA LEU A 117 -1.70 11.20 8.52
C LEU A 117 -0.29 10.62 8.74
N TYR A 118 0.55 10.68 7.71
CA TYR A 118 1.90 10.12 7.81
C TYR A 118 2.74 10.84 8.85
N GLU A 119 2.71 12.17 8.87
CA GLU A 119 3.44 12.95 9.89
C GLU A 119 2.94 12.62 11.29
N HIS A 120 1.62 12.50 11.48
CA HIS A 120 1.02 12.11 12.75
C HIS A 120 1.50 10.73 13.22
N LEU A 121 1.71 9.79 12.29
CA LEU A 121 2.18 8.44 12.58
C LEU A 121 3.72 8.35 12.71
N GLY A 122 4.43 9.48 12.68
CA GLY A 122 5.87 9.50 12.88
C GLY A 122 6.72 9.36 11.61
N TRP A 123 6.10 9.48 10.44
CA TRP A 123 6.83 9.48 9.18
C TRP A 123 7.39 10.89 8.92
N GLU A 124 8.58 10.94 8.34
CA GLU A 124 9.29 12.20 8.11
C GLU A 124 9.45 12.50 6.62
N PRO A 125 9.11 13.73 6.18
CA PRO A 125 9.40 14.13 4.80
C PRO A 125 10.89 14.05 4.52
N GLN A 126 11.25 13.61 3.31
CA GLN A 126 12.63 13.50 2.86
C GLN A 126 12.91 14.55 1.81
N ASP A 127 14.14 15.09 1.82
CA ASP A 127 14.57 16.11 0.86
C ASP A 127 15.16 15.45 -0.38
N VAL A 128 14.27 14.84 -1.19
CA VAL A 128 14.63 14.12 -2.41
C VAL A 128 13.59 14.39 -3.49
N ARG A 129 13.99 14.18 -4.75
CA ARG A 129 13.08 14.17 -5.89
C ARG A 129 13.05 12.79 -6.50
N VAL A 130 11.93 12.44 -7.11
CA VAL A 130 11.78 11.18 -7.83
C VAL A 130 11.91 11.45 -9.33
N PHE A 131 12.79 10.72 -9.99
CA PHE A 131 12.95 10.73 -11.42
C PHE A 131 12.47 9.38 -11.95
N ALA A 132 11.69 9.39 -13.00
CA ALA A 132 11.10 8.16 -13.56
C ALA A 132 11.37 8.05 -15.06
N ARG A 133 11.44 6.82 -15.53
CA ARG A 133 11.59 6.49 -16.94
C ARG A 133 10.85 5.17 -17.22
N TRP A 134 10.02 5.15 -18.24
CA TRP A 134 9.37 3.92 -18.69
C TRP A 134 10.39 3.01 -19.38
N LEU A 135 10.29 1.72 -19.11
CA LEU A 135 11.18 0.72 -19.71
C LEU A 135 10.53 -0.03 -20.88
N THR A 136 9.27 0.22 -21.10
CA THR A 136 8.50 -0.38 -22.21
C THR A 136 7.83 0.69 -23.05
#